data_ca132a07869d2bf783c9460920d88310
#
_entry.id   ca132a07869d2bf783c9460920d88310
#
_cell.length_a   1.000
_cell.length_b   1.000
_cell.length_c   1.000
_cell.angle_alpha   90.00
_cell.angle_beta   90.00
_cell.angle_gamma   90.00
#
_symmetry.space_group_name_H-M   'P 1'
#
loop_
_entity.id
_entity.type
_entity.pdbx_description
1 polymer ?
#
loop_
_entity_poly.entity_id
_entity_poly.type
_entity_poly.pdbx_seq_one_letter_code
_entity_poly.pdbx_strand_id
1 'polypeptide(L)'
;MQNRAFSDLSFVIASRNRATELATVAARLLDTTACPIVVVDNASTDDTAAIIDRMAARSANRLRLIRLDTNRGAVGRNVGVAACPTPYVAFCDDDSWWTPESPPTAVEAFERHPSVGLLAARTIVWPQRREDSFSTQLAHSALGRRPDLPGPSILGFMSCAAMVRKRAFQQAGGFSDILHFRGEEQLLALDLAANGWDLCYHPELVAIHQPSSVRATTAAQAARVLRNDVLTTWLRRPIGHCLNASGRMLAAALRDREHAKGAVEAVVRLPAVVAQRRTLPSRLEQAVRLLESS
;
A
#
# COMPACT_ATOMS: atom_id res chain seq x y z
N MET A 1 -29.96 3.50 -6.42
CA MET A 1 -28.78 3.93 -5.65
C MET A 1 -27.58 2.98 -5.77
N GLN A 2 -27.75 1.67 -5.92
CA GLN A 2 -26.63 0.69 -6.03
C GLN A 2 -25.70 0.91 -7.25
N ASN A 3 -26.21 1.44 -8.36
CA ASN A 3 -25.41 1.57 -9.59
C ASN A 3 -24.34 2.71 -9.57
N ARG A 4 -24.45 3.69 -8.65
CA ARG A 4 -23.51 4.82 -8.54
C ARG A 4 -22.24 4.45 -7.78
N ALA A 5 -22.35 3.64 -6.74
CA ALA A 5 -21.23 3.26 -5.88
C ALA A 5 -20.14 2.45 -6.60
N PHE A 6 -20.49 1.62 -7.58
CA PHE A 6 -19.54 0.84 -8.37
C PHE A 6 -18.80 1.67 -9.43
N SER A 7 -19.36 2.83 -9.84
CA SER A 7 -18.72 3.71 -10.83
C SER A 7 -17.68 4.65 -10.23
N ASP A 8 -17.67 4.85 -8.90
CA ASP A 8 -16.82 5.85 -8.24
C ASP A 8 -15.53 5.26 -7.63
N LEU A 9 -15.29 3.95 -7.77
CA LEU A 9 -14.10 3.26 -7.31
C LEU A 9 -13.46 2.44 -8.44
N SER A 10 -12.12 2.50 -8.55
CA SER A 10 -11.32 1.64 -9.42
C SER A 10 -10.38 0.77 -8.63
N PHE A 11 -10.07 -0.43 -9.16
CA PHE A 11 -8.97 -1.25 -8.64
C PHE A 11 -7.66 -0.94 -9.34
N VAL A 12 -6.56 -0.96 -8.57
CA VAL A 12 -5.19 -0.87 -9.10
C VAL A 12 -4.40 -2.09 -8.64
N ILE A 13 -3.80 -2.79 -9.60
CA ILE A 13 -2.92 -3.93 -9.37
C ILE A 13 -1.58 -3.62 -10.05
N ALA A 14 -0.48 -3.62 -9.30
CA ALA A 14 0.86 -3.58 -9.88
C ALA A 14 1.53 -4.94 -9.67
N SER A 15 1.91 -5.59 -10.76
CA SER A 15 2.44 -6.96 -10.73
C SER A 15 3.67 -7.11 -11.63
N ARG A 16 4.47 -8.13 -11.35
CA ARG A 16 5.63 -8.48 -12.18
C ARG A 16 5.90 -9.96 -12.15
N ASN A 17 5.92 -10.60 -13.34
CA ASN A 17 6.21 -12.03 -13.51
C ASN A 17 5.28 -12.93 -12.68
N ARG A 18 3.96 -12.68 -12.78
CA ARG A 18 2.92 -13.35 -12.00
C ARG A 18 1.68 -13.63 -12.87
N ALA A 19 1.92 -14.14 -14.07
CA ALA A 19 0.88 -14.29 -15.10
C ALA A 19 -0.38 -15.02 -14.61
N THR A 20 -0.21 -16.18 -13.97
CA THR A 20 -1.33 -17.05 -13.53
C THR A 20 -2.09 -16.45 -12.36
N GLU A 21 -1.37 -15.97 -11.35
CA GLU A 21 -1.96 -15.39 -10.14
C GLU A 21 -2.73 -14.12 -10.49
N LEU A 22 -2.10 -13.22 -11.24
CA LEU A 22 -2.71 -11.98 -11.68
C LEU A 22 -3.96 -12.22 -12.54
N ALA A 23 -3.91 -13.18 -13.47
CA ALA A 23 -5.08 -13.54 -14.29
C ALA A 23 -6.24 -14.05 -13.41
N THR A 24 -5.94 -14.85 -12.40
CA THR A 24 -6.94 -15.36 -11.44
C THR A 24 -7.59 -14.23 -10.66
N VAL A 25 -6.81 -13.30 -10.14
CA VAL A 25 -7.32 -12.13 -9.39
C VAL A 25 -8.13 -11.20 -10.30
N ALA A 26 -7.61 -10.90 -11.50
CA ALA A 26 -8.31 -10.04 -12.47
C ALA A 26 -9.66 -10.64 -12.90
N ALA A 27 -9.70 -11.96 -13.19
CA ALA A 27 -10.94 -12.65 -13.51
C ALA A 27 -11.96 -12.56 -12.36
N ARG A 28 -11.52 -12.83 -11.14
CA ARG A 28 -12.39 -12.74 -9.94
C ARG A 28 -12.96 -11.34 -9.76
N LEU A 29 -12.15 -10.28 -9.89
CA LEU A 29 -12.64 -8.90 -9.78
C LEU A 29 -13.62 -8.55 -10.90
N LEU A 30 -13.39 -9.01 -12.13
CA LEU A 30 -14.31 -8.83 -13.25
C LEU A 30 -15.66 -9.53 -13.01
N ASP A 31 -15.66 -10.70 -12.37
CA ASP A 31 -16.86 -11.48 -12.10
C ASP A 31 -17.65 -10.96 -10.90
N THR A 32 -16.96 -10.42 -9.89
CA THR A 32 -17.59 -10.06 -8.61
C THR A 32 -17.91 -8.58 -8.45
N THR A 33 -17.35 -7.70 -9.29
CA THR A 33 -17.57 -6.25 -9.22
C THR A 33 -17.83 -5.66 -10.60
N ALA A 34 -18.44 -4.47 -10.66
CA ALA A 34 -18.56 -3.68 -11.88
C ALA A 34 -17.49 -2.58 -12.00
N CYS A 35 -16.57 -2.49 -11.04
CA CYS A 35 -15.55 -1.46 -10.98
C CYS A 35 -14.52 -1.56 -12.12
N PRO A 36 -14.01 -0.43 -12.64
CA PRO A 36 -12.84 -0.42 -13.53
C PRO A 36 -11.60 -0.99 -12.83
N ILE A 37 -10.77 -1.69 -13.60
CA ILE A 37 -9.53 -2.31 -13.12
C ILE A 37 -8.37 -1.79 -13.96
N VAL A 38 -7.36 -1.23 -13.32
CA VAL A 38 -6.10 -0.83 -13.93
C VAL A 38 -4.99 -1.77 -13.46
N VAL A 39 -4.47 -2.55 -14.38
CA VAL A 39 -3.30 -3.39 -14.14
C VAL A 39 -2.06 -2.67 -14.66
N VAL A 40 -1.04 -2.59 -13.82
CA VAL A 40 0.29 -2.08 -14.19
C VAL A 40 1.26 -3.24 -14.22
N ASP A 41 1.67 -3.62 -15.41
CA ASP A 41 2.75 -4.58 -15.63
C ASP A 41 4.10 -3.89 -15.38
N ASN A 42 4.76 -4.27 -14.33
CA ASN A 42 5.98 -3.66 -13.81
C ASN A 42 7.23 -4.25 -14.49
N ALA A 43 7.26 -4.21 -15.84
CA ALA A 43 8.29 -4.78 -16.70
C ALA A 43 8.42 -6.31 -16.53
N SER A 44 7.35 -7.05 -16.74
CA SER A 44 7.38 -8.51 -16.76
C SER A 44 8.11 -9.03 -18.00
N THR A 45 8.76 -10.19 -17.83
CA THR A 45 9.48 -10.92 -18.87
C THR A 45 8.81 -12.25 -19.22
N ASP A 46 7.75 -12.60 -18.50
CA ASP A 46 6.88 -13.75 -18.76
C ASP A 46 5.61 -13.35 -19.54
N ASP A 47 4.64 -14.23 -19.64
CA ASP A 47 3.39 -14.02 -20.37
C ASP A 47 2.38 -13.09 -19.66
N THR A 48 2.76 -12.44 -18.54
CA THR A 48 1.86 -11.59 -17.74
C THR A 48 1.13 -10.57 -18.62
N ALA A 49 1.87 -9.77 -19.38
CA ALA A 49 1.27 -8.72 -20.21
C ALA A 49 0.36 -9.30 -21.30
N ALA A 50 0.78 -10.37 -21.97
CA ALA A 50 0.00 -10.98 -23.06
C ALA A 50 -1.32 -11.59 -22.57
N ILE A 51 -1.34 -12.17 -21.36
CA ILE A 51 -2.55 -12.73 -20.75
C ILE A 51 -3.52 -11.62 -20.40
N ILE A 52 -3.04 -10.56 -19.76
CA ILE A 52 -3.89 -9.44 -19.34
C ILE A 52 -4.44 -8.66 -20.54
N ASP A 53 -3.68 -8.48 -21.61
CA ASP A 53 -4.17 -7.88 -22.87
C ASP A 53 -5.36 -8.67 -23.45
N ARG A 54 -5.25 -10.01 -23.49
CA ARG A 54 -6.35 -10.85 -23.96
C ARG A 54 -7.60 -10.74 -23.08
N MET A 55 -7.42 -10.61 -21.76
CA MET A 55 -8.54 -10.40 -20.83
C MET A 55 -9.16 -9.01 -21.01
N ALA A 56 -8.34 -7.98 -21.20
CA ALA A 56 -8.77 -6.60 -21.42
C ALA A 56 -9.65 -6.49 -22.67
N ALA A 57 -9.26 -7.14 -23.77
CA ALA A 57 -10.03 -7.17 -25.02
C ALA A 57 -11.46 -7.77 -24.85
N ARG A 58 -11.69 -8.60 -23.82
CA ARG A 58 -12.98 -9.26 -23.52
C ARG A 58 -13.73 -8.63 -22.35
N SER A 59 -13.18 -7.59 -21.72
CA SER A 59 -13.67 -7.03 -20.46
C SER A 59 -14.70 -5.90 -20.63
N ALA A 60 -15.16 -5.60 -21.85
CA ALA A 60 -16.02 -4.44 -22.15
C ALA A 60 -15.43 -3.11 -21.61
N ASN A 61 -14.13 -2.90 -21.81
CA ASN A 61 -13.33 -1.75 -21.36
C ASN A 61 -13.20 -1.59 -19.82
N ARG A 62 -13.56 -2.61 -19.04
CA ARG A 62 -13.40 -2.57 -17.58
C ARG A 62 -11.99 -2.88 -17.09
N LEU A 63 -11.19 -3.61 -17.86
CA LEU A 63 -9.80 -3.92 -17.56
C LEU A 63 -8.89 -3.19 -18.52
N ARG A 64 -7.93 -2.44 -17.97
CA ARG A 64 -6.90 -1.71 -18.72
C ARG A 64 -5.52 -2.17 -18.27
N LEU A 65 -4.66 -2.52 -19.23
CA LEU A 65 -3.23 -2.80 -18.98
C LEU A 65 -2.39 -1.55 -19.27
N ILE A 66 -1.44 -1.28 -18.38
CA ILE A 66 -0.35 -0.31 -18.58
C ILE A 66 0.97 -1.08 -18.43
N ARG A 67 1.85 -0.99 -19.43
CA ARG A 67 3.17 -1.63 -19.39
C ARG A 67 4.23 -0.60 -19.04
N LEU A 68 5.11 -0.94 -18.14
CA LEU A 68 6.30 -0.16 -17.80
C LEU A 68 7.54 -0.79 -18.43
N ASP A 69 8.47 0.04 -18.89
CA ASP A 69 9.74 -0.43 -19.48
C ASP A 69 10.74 -0.92 -18.43
N THR A 70 10.57 -0.47 -17.18
CA THR A 70 11.44 -0.85 -16.06
C THR A 70 10.62 -1.16 -14.81
N ASN A 71 11.15 -2.05 -13.95
CA ASN A 71 10.54 -2.33 -12.66
C ASN A 71 10.67 -1.14 -11.70
N ARG A 72 9.57 -0.48 -11.43
CA ARG A 72 9.49 0.69 -10.55
C ARG A 72 9.03 0.37 -9.12
N GLY A 73 8.93 -0.91 -8.75
CA GLY A 73 8.44 -1.32 -7.43
C GLY A 73 7.05 -0.77 -7.14
N ALA A 74 6.82 -0.26 -5.94
CA ALA A 74 5.53 0.28 -5.51
C ALA A 74 5.07 1.50 -6.32
N VAL A 75 6.01 2.25 -6.91
CA VAL A 75 5.70 3.42 -7.78
C VAL A 75 4.88 3.03 -9.02
N GLY A 76 4.91 1.76 -9.43
CA GLY A 76 3.97 1.25 -10.42
C GLY A 76 2.52 1.52 -10.05
N ARG A 77 2.14 1.43 -8.77
CA ARG A 77 0.79 1.78 -8.30
C ARG A 77 0.44 3.25 -8.52
N ASN A 78 1.42 4.18 -8.44
CA ASN A 78 1.19 5.61 -8.73
C ASN A 78 0.71 5.82 -10.18
N VAL A 79 1.32 5.09 -11.13
CA VAL A 79 0.92 5.12 -12.54
C VAL A 79 -0.51 4.60 -12.69
N GLY A 80 -0.85 3.50 -12.00
CA GLY A 80 -2.20 2.94 -11.96
C GLY A 80 -3.22 3.94 -11.41
N VAL A 81 -2.93 4.56 -10.25
CA VAL A 81 -3.82 5.57 -9.63
C VAL A 81 -4.02 6.77 -10.55
N ALA A 82 -2.97 7.25 -11.20
CA ALA A 82 -3.09 8.37 -12.15
C ALA A 82 -4.04 8.04 -13.30
N ALA A 83 -4.04 6.79 -13.78
CA ALA A 83 -4.86 6.32 -14.89
C ALA A 83 -6.31 5.96 -14.50
N CYS A 84 -6.64 5.85 -13.21
CA CYS A 84 -7.99 5.58 -12.75
C CYS A 84 -8.93 6.74 -13.07
N PRO A 85 -10.15 6.49 -13.63
CA PRO A 85 -11.13 7.54 -13.92
C PRO A 85 -11.91 7.99 -12.68
N THR A 86 -11.83 7.28 -11.57
CA THR A 86 -12.68 7.40 -10.39
C THR A 86 -12.02 8.18 -9.25
N PRO A 87 -12.80 8.79 -8.33
CA PRO A 87 -12.28 9.53 -7.19
C PRO A 87 -11.69 8.64 -6.09
N TYR A 88 -12.06 7.36 -6.06
CA TYR A 88 -11.57 6.39 -5.08
C TYR A 88 -10.85 5.24 -5.76
N VAL A 89 -9.83 4.72 -5.09
CA VAL A 89 -8.99 3.63 -5.61
C VAL A 89 -8.81 2.57 -4.53
N ALA A 90 -9.09 1.33 -4.88
CA ALA A 90 -8.76 0.15 -4.08
C ALA A 90 -7.48 -0.47 -4.63
N PHE A 91 -6.50 -0.69 -3.77
CA PHE A 91 -5.33 -1.46 -4.15
C PHE A 91 -5.61 -2.95 -4.04
N CYS A 92 -5.05 -3.71 -4.96
CA CYS A 92 -4.94 -5.16 -4.91
C CYS A 92 -3.51 -5.57 -5.25
N ASP A 93 -3.09 -6.72 -4.76
CA ASP A 93 -1.92 -7.43 -5.25
C ASP A 93 -2.35 -8.60 -6.16
N ASP A 94 -1.40 -9.25 -6.82
CA ASP A 94 -1.68 -10.41 -7.69
C ASP A 94 -2.07 -11.68 -6.91
N ASP A 95 -2.11 -11.59 -5.59
CA ASP A 95 -2.53 -12.65 -4.65
C ASP A 95 -3.57 -12.16 -3.64
N SER A 96 -4.30 -11.07 -3.95
CA SER A 96 -5.36 -10.54 -3.09
C SER A 96 -6.59 -10.09 -3.87
N TRP A 97 -7.74 -10.04 -3.20
CA TRP A 97 -9.00 -9.52 -3.77
C TRP A 97 -9.93 -9.02 -2.67
N TRP A 98 -10.96 -8.30 -3.07
CA TRP A 98 -11.94 -7.72 -2.16
C TRP A 98 -13.27 -8.49 -2.21
N THR A 99 -14.00 -8.52 -1.09
CA THR A 99 -15.39 -8.99 -1.13
C THR A 99 -16.25 -8.00 -1.93
N PRO A 100 -17.36 -8.49 -2.57
CA PRO A 100 -18.20 -7.62 -3.42
C PRO A 100 -18.83 -6.44 -2.67
N GLU A 101 -19.03 -6.57 -1.36
CA GLU A 101 -19.64 -5.56 -0.49
C GLU A 101 -18.66 -4.42 -0.16
N SER A 102 -17.34 -4.68 -0.21
CA SER A 102 -16.33 -3.71 0.21
C SER A 102 -16.27 -2.42 -0.63
N PRO A 103 -16.34 -2.46 -1.98
CA PRO A 103 -16.32 -1.24 -2.79
C PRO A 103 -17.46 -0.26 -2.47
N PRO A 104 -18.75 -0.65 -2.45
CA PRO A 104 -19.84 0.27 -2.12
C PRO A 104 -19.75 0.79 -0.69
N THR A 105 -19.38 -0.05 0.29
CA THR A 105 -19.19 0.35 1.69
C THR A 105 -18.09 1.41 1.81
N ALA A 106 -16.98 1.25 1.11
CA ALA A 106 -15.89 2.22 1.14
C ALA A 106 -16.28 3.56 0.51
N VAL A 107 -16.98 3.55 -0.62
CA VAL A 107 -17.47 4.78 -1.26
C VAL A 107 -18.38 5.55 -0.29
N GLU A 108 -19.34 4.85 0.35
CA GLU A 108 -20.22 5.46 1.33
C GLU A 108 -19.45 6.03 2.54
N ALA A 109 -18.43 5.31 3.04
CA ALA A 109 -17.60 5.78 4.13
C ALA A 109 -16.79 7.04 3.73
N PHE A 110 -16.21 7.07 2.53
CA PHE A 110 -15.52 8.26 2.05
C PHE A 110 -16.44 9.46 1.86
N GLU A 111 -17.66 9.25 1.38
CA GLU A 111 -18.63 10.34 1.20
C GLU A 111 -19.12 10.91 2.53
N ARG A 112 -19.37 10.05 3.52
CA ARG A 112 -19.78 10.48 4.87
C ARG A 112 -18.65 11.16 5.65
N HIS A 113 -17.39 10.81 5.35
CA HIS A 113 -16.20 11.30 6.08
C HIS A 113 -15.21 11.96 5.12
N PRO A 114 -15.43 13.23 4.71
CA PRO A 114 -14.61 13.93 3.72
C PRO A 114 -13.14 14.12 4.11
N SER A 115 -12.80 14.08 5.40
CA SER A 115 -11.43 14.16 5.91
C SER A 115 -10.66 12.86 5.75
N VAL A 116 -11.35 11.72 5.52
CA VAL A 116 -10.70 10.42 5.38
C VAL A 116 -10.02 10.31 4.02
N GLY A 117 -8.72 10.12 4.04
CA GLY A 117 -7.87 9.91 2.87
C GLY A 117 -7.60 8.44 2.57
N LEU A 118 -7.62 7.58 3.61
CA LEU A 118 -7.35 6.15 3.49
C LEU A 118 -8.22 5.33 4.45
N LEU A 119 -8.75 4.23 3.94
CA LEU A 119 -9.42 3.18 4.69
C LEU A 119 -8.61 1.88 4.58
N ALA A 120 -8.18 1.33 5.71
CA ALA A 120 -7.58 0.01 5.80
C ALA A 120 -8.65 -1.02 6.19
N ALA A 121 -8.65 -2.15 5.50
CA ALA A 121 -9.65 -3.18 5.66
C ALA A 121 -9.23 -4.28 6.65
N ARG A 122 -10.21 -5.01 7.12
CA ARG A 122 -10.04 -6.31 7.71
C ARG A 122 -9.48 -7.28 6.67
N THR A 123 -8.35 -7.91 6.96
CA THR A 123 -7.67 -8.81 6.03
C THR A 123 -7.81 -10.25 6.48
N ILE A 124 -8.32 -11.10 5.60
CA ILE A 124 -8.48 -12.54 5.82
C ILE A 124 -7.44 -13.30 5.01
N VAL A 125 -6.61 -14.07 5.68
CA VAL A 125 -5.60 -14.94 5.05
C VAL A 125 -6.26 -16.21 4.55
N TRP A 126 -6.17 -16.46 3.24
CA TRP A 126 -6.71 -17.63 2.57
C TRP A 126 -5.61 -18.69 2.31
N PRO A 127 -5.87 -20.00 2.37
CA PRO A 127 -7.19 -20.66 2.59
C PRO A 127 -7.56 -20.86 4.06
N GLN A 128 -6.70 -20.48 5.02
CA GLN A 128 -6.88 -20.73 6.46
C GLN A 128 -8.09 -19.97 7.04
N ARG A 129 -8.62 -18.97 6.36
CA ARG A 129 -9.74 -18.13 6.78
C ARG A 129 -9.52 -17.45 8.14
N ARG A 130 -8.26 -17.20 8.51
CA ARG A 130 -7.90 -16.49 9.73
C ARG A 130 -7.68 -15.00 9.44
N GLU A 131 -7.96 -14.17 10.43
CA GLU A 131 -7.61 -12.76 10.33
C GLU A 131 -6.09 -12.57 10.36
N ASP A 132 -5.60 -11.63 9.56
CA ASP A 132 -4.19 -11.24 9.57
C ASP A 132 -3.86 -10.50 10.86
N SER A 133 -2.71 -10.79 11.48
CA SER A 133 -2.32 -10.20 12.76
C SER A 133 -2.12 -8.69 12.69
N PHE A 134 -1.64 -8.16 11.57
CA PHE A 134 -1.50 -6.73 11.39
C PHE A 134 -2.87 -6.03 11.27
N SER A 135 -3.82 -6.66 10.58
CA SER A 135 -5.22 -6.21 10.54
C SER A 135 -5.83 -6.11 11.95
N THR A 136 -5.57 -7.12 12.79
CA THR A 136 -6.00 -7.10 14.21
C THR A 136 -5.34 -5.97 14.99
N GLN A 137 -4.06 -5.67 14.76
CA GLN A 137 -3.37 -4.53 15.37
C GLN A 137 -4.00 -3.20 14.96
N LEU A 138 -4.36 -3.03 13.68
CA LEU A 138 -5.04 -1.82 13.19
C LEU A 138 -6.41 -1.63 13.86
N ALA A 139 -7.17 -2.71 14.05
CA ALA A 139 -8.47 -2.68 14.73
C ALA A 139 -8.37 -2.23 16.19
N HIS A 140 -7.22 -2.47 16.85
CA HIS A 140 -6.95 -2.13 18.24
C HIS A 140 -5.91 -1.00 18.36
N SER A 141 -5.81 -0.14 17.37
CA SER A 141 -4.83 0.96 17.33
C SER A 141 -4.87 1.81 18.61
N ALA A 142 -3.71 2.03 19.22
CA ALA A 142 -3.57 2.88 20.40
C ALA A 142 -3.94 4.35 20.15
N LEU A 143 -4.08 4.77 18.89
CA LEU A 143 -4.58 6.12 18.55
C LEU A 143 -6.06 6.28 18.85
N GLY A 144 -6.78 5.19 19.12
CA GLY A 144 -8.18 5.19 19.51
C GLY A 144 -9.12 5.55 18.35
N ARG A 145 -10.40 5.75 18.72
CA ARG A 145 -11.47 6.07 17.78
C ARG A 145 -12.01 7.47 18.04
N ARG A 146 -12.08 8.28 17.02
CA ARG A 146 -12.79 9.58 17.06
C ARG A 146 -14.25 9.36 16.63
N PRO A 147 -15.21 10.13 17.21
CA PRO A 147 -16.64 9.99 16.88
C PRO A 147 -16.99 10.32 15.42
N ASP A 148 -16.18 11.18 14.79
CA ASP A 148 -16.34 11.65 13.41
C ASP A 148 -15.71 10.73 12.37
N LEU A 149 -15.11 9.59 12.78
CA LEU A 149 -14.43 8.65 11.89
C LEU A 149 -15.11 7.27 11.88
N PRO A 150 -15.05 6.53 10.76
CA PRO A 150 -15.72 5.24 10.62
C PRO A 150 -15.09 4.12 11.46
N GLY A 151 -13.87 4.33 11.98
CA GLY A 151 -13.16 3.36 12.79
C GLY A 151 -11.95 3.95 13.51
N PRO A 152 -11.11 3.11 14.15
CA PRO A 152 -9.89 3.56 14.81
C PRO A 152 -8.94 4.29 13.88
N SER A 153 -8.29 5.36 14.38
CA SER A 153 -7.23 6.05 13.64
C SER A 153 -5.99 5.17 13.54
N ILE A 154 -5.33 5.20 12.39
CA ILE A 154 -4.14 4.38 12.10
C ILE A 154 -3.05 5.22 11.44
N LEU A 155 -1.78 4.76 11.51
CA LEU A 155 -0.65 5.32 10.78
C LEU A 155 0.15 4.22 10.07
N GLY A 156 -0.54 3.18 9.62
CA GLY A 156 0.00 2.10 8.82
C GLY A 156 -1.13 1.35 8.13
N PHE A 157 -0.82 0.63 7.06
CA PHE A 157 -1.78 -0.19 6.32
C PHE A 157 -1.05 -1.24 5.49
N MET A 158 -1.78 -2.20 4.92
CA MET A 158 -1.28 -3.10 3.87
C MET A 158 -1.82 -2.63 2.52
N SER A 159 -0.94 -2.51 1.51
CA SER A 159 -1.37 -2.08 0.17
C SER A 159 -2.49 -2.96 -0.38
N CYS A 160 -2.40 -4.29 -0.23
CA CYS A 160 -3.42 -5.23 -0.72
C CYS A 160 -4.78 -5.14 0.00
N ALA A 161 -4.87 -4.34 1.06
CA ALA A 161 -6.06 -4.18 1.89
C ALA A 161 -6.35 -2.71 2.21
N ALA A 162 -6.04 -1.81 1.30
CA ALA A 162 -6.27 -0.39 1.47
C ALA A 162 -7.06 0.21 0.30
N MET A 163 -7.95 1.12 0.64
CA MET A 163 -8.63 2.00 -0.31
C MET A 163 -8.28 3.45 -0.02
N VAL A 164 -8.07 4.24 -1.06
CA VAL A 164 -7.63 5.63 -0.93
C VAL A 164 -8.52 6.59 -1.69
N ARG A 165 -8.70 7.78 -1.14
CA ARG A 165 -9.18 8.92 -1.90
C ARG A 165 -8.06 9.37 -2.86
N LYS A 166 -8.30 9.31 -4.18
CA LYS A 166 -7.30 9.65 -5.21
C LYS A 166 -6.64 11.02 -4.97
N ARG A 167 -7.45 12.04 -4.60
CA ARG A 167 -6.94 13.37 -4.28
C ARG A 167 -5.95 13.34 -3.09
N ALA A 168 -6.28 12.62 -2.03
CA ALA A 168 -5.41 12.50 -0.85
C ALA A 168 -4.07 11.83 -1.22
N PHE A 169 -4.15 10.72 -1.97
CA PHE A 169 -2.99 10.00 -2.47
C PHE A 169 -2.06 10.90 -3.31
N GLN A 170 -2.64 11.67 -4.22
CA GLN A 170 -1.89 12.59 -5.09
C GLN A 170 -1.26 13.74 -4.30
N GLN A 171 -1.96 14.32 -3.33
CA GLN A 171 -1.44 15.38 -2.47
C GLN A 171 -0.30 14.89 -1.56
N ALA A 172 -0.34 13.65 -1.12
CA ALA A 172 0.75 13.03 -0.37
C ALA A 172 1.97 12.65 -1.24
N GLY A 173 1.84 12.71 -2.57
CA GLY A 173 2.90 12.32 -3.51
C GLY A 173 2.91 10.85 -3.90
N GLY A 174 1.97 10.04 -3.37
CA GLY A 174 1.90 8.61 -3.63
C GLY A 174 3.03 7.80 -2.98
N PHE A 175 3.29 6.61 -3.50
CA PHE A 175 4.42 5.78 -3.06
C PHE A 175 5.75 6.39 -3.49
N SER A 176 6.70 6.45 -2.56
CA SER A 176 8.03 7.05 -2.79
C SER A 176 8.92 6.14 -3.65
N ASP A 177 9.60 6.73 -4.61
CA ASP A 177 10.63 6.06 -5.44
C ASP A 177 11.91 5.73 -4.65
N ILE A 178 12.17 6.41 -3.54
CA ILE A 178 13.31 6.15 -2.66
C ILE A 178 13.22 4.76 -2.03
N LEU A 179 12.01 4.29 -1.66
CA LEU A 179 11.84 3.03 -0.95
C LEU A 179 11.79 1.81 -1.88
N HIS A 180 11.31 1.97 -3.10
CA HIS A 180 11.09 0.97 -4.13
C HIS A 180 10.03 -0.08 -3.76
N PHE A 181 10.27 -0.95 -2.76
CA PHE A 181 9.34 -2.02 -2.37
C PHE A 181 9.59 -2.50 -0.93
N ARG A 182 8.51 -2.81 -0.19
CA ARG A 182 8.40 -3.20 1.23
C ARG A 182 8.61 -2.06 2.22
N GLY A 183 7.57 -1.79 3.01
CA GLY A 183 7.53 -0.73 4.02
C GLY A 183 7.28 0.67 3.45
N GLU A 184 6.95 0.75 2.16
CA GLU A 184 6.53 1.99 1.51
C GLU A 184 5.19 2.52 2.03
N GLU A 185 4.35 1.63 2.55
CA GLU A 185 3.06 1.97 3.14
C GLU A 185 3.21 2.88 4.37
N GLN A 186 4.23 2.62 5.18
CA GLN A 186 4.50 3.43 6.37
C GLN A 186 4.79 4.89 6.00
N LEU A 187 5.64 5.12 5.00
CA LEU A 187 5.97 6.47 4.55
C LEU A 187 4.74 7.17 3.98
N LEU A 188 3.95 6.47 3.14
CA LEU A 188 2.72 7.04 2.58
C LEU A 188 1.70 7.36 3.66
N ALA A 189 1.54 6.51 4.68
CA ALA A 189 0.64 6.78 5.81
C ALA A 189 1.04 8.06 6.55
N LEU A 190 2.34 8.23 6.83
CA LEU A 190 2.86 9.45 7.46
C LEU A 190 2.66 10.69 6.58
N ASP A 191 2.85 10.57 5.27
CA ASP A 191 2.68 11.68 4.34
C ASP A 191 1.20 12.07 4.17
N LEU A 192 0.28 11.11 4.12
CA LEU A 192 -1.17 11.38 4.15
C LEU A 192 -1.55 12.15 5.41
N ALA A 193 -1.15 11.65 6.59
CA ALA A 193 -1.46 12.28 7.86
C ALA A 193 -0.79 13.67 8.00
N ALA A 194 0.42 13.85 7.51
CA ALA A 194 1.13 15.14 7.50
C ALA A 194 0.46 16.18 6.58
N ASN A 195 -0.26 15.73 5.55
CA ASN A 195 -1.09 16.57 4.69
C ASN A 195 -2.51 16.81 5.25
N GLY A 196 -2.79 16.37 6.49
CA GLY A 196 -4.05 16.60 7.18
C GLY A 196 -5.17 15.61 6.85
N TRP A 197 -4.85 14.49 6.19
CA TRP A 197 -5.81 13.44 5.92
C TRP A 197 -5.91 12.46 7.08
N ASP A 198 -7.12 12.05 7.42
CA ASP A 198 -7.36 10.97 8.37
C ASP A 198 -7.18 9.61 7.70
N LEU A 199 -6.59 8.67 8.43
CA LEU A 199 -6.47 7.27 8.05
C LEU A 199 -7.18 6.42 9.10
N CYS A 200 -8.05 5.51 8.65
CA CYS A 200 -8.87 4.70 9.56
C CYS A 200 -8.86 3.23 9.17
N TYR A 201 -8.92 2.36 10.17
CA TYR A 201 -9.35 0.97 9.97
C TYR A 201 -10.88 0.91 9.86
N HIS A 202 -11.38 0.12 8.91
CA HIS A 202 -12.83 -0.06 8.73
C HIS A 202 -13.17 -1.56 8.75
N PRO A 203 -13.84 -2.06 9.81
CA PRO A 203 -14.03 -3.50 10.03
C PRO A 203 -14.96 -4.18 9.00
N GLU A 204 -15.84 -3.43 8.35
CA GLU A 204 -16.78 -3.96 7.35
C GLU A 204 -16.15 -4.09 5.96
N LEU A 205 -15.00 -3.44 5.72
CA LEU A 205 -14.24 -3.68 4.51
C LEU A 205 -13.44 -4.96 4.67
N VAL A 206 -13.54 -5.87 3.72
CA VAL A 206 -12.87 -7.18 3.79
C VAL A 206 -12.03 -7.41 2.53
N ALA A 207 -10.73 -7.52 2.74
CA ALA A 207 -9.78 -7.98 1.74
C ALA A 207 -9.36 -9.43 2.03
N ILE A 208 -9.26 -10.23 0.98
CA ILE A 208 -8.76 -11.61 1.09
C ILE A 208 -7.34 -11.61 0.54
N HIS A 209 -6.41 -12.15 1.30
CA HIS A 209 -5.02 -12.27 0.92
C HIS A 209 -4.61 -13.75 0.91
N GLN A 210 -4.17 -14.24 -0.24
CA GLN A 210 -3.65 -15.61 -0.43
C GLN A 210 -2.15 -15.53 -0.67
N PRO A 211 -1.32 -15.48 0.40
CA PRO A 211 0.11 -15.25 0.26
C PRO A 211 0.76 -16.29 -0.65
N SER A 212 1.50 -15.83 -1.66
CA SER A 212 2.25 -16.69 -2.57
C SER A 212 3.29 -17.52 -1.81
N SER A 213 3.48 -18.77 -2.23
CA SER A 213 4.55 -19.64 -1.73
C SER A 213 5.95 -19.22 -2.26
N VAL A 214 6.00 -18.49 -3.38
CA VAL A 214 7.26 -18.00 -3.98
C VAL A 214 7.65 -16.70 -3.31
N ARG A 215 8.61 -16.76 -2.38
CA ARG A 215 9.11 -15.58 -1.65
C ARG A 215 10.63 -15.50 -1.72
N ALA A 216 11.17 -14.29 -1.71
CA ALA A 216 12.59 -14.07 -1.47
C ALA A 216 13.02 -14.66 -0.12
N THR A 217 14.32 -14.90 0.09
CA THR A 217 14.83 -15.40 1.38
C THR A 217 14.44 -14.47 2.52
N THR A 218 14.16 -15.04 3.70
CA THR A 218 13.77 -14.26 4.88
C THR A 218 14.80 -13.19 5.25
N ALA A 219 16.10 -13.49 5.09
CA ALA A 219 17.21 -12.55 5.35
C ALA A 219 17.17 -11.34 4.39
N ALA A 220 17.02 -11.56 3.08
CA ALA A 220 16.93 -10.48 2.10
C ALA A 220 15.66 -9.62 2.30
N GLN A 221 14.56 -10.23 2.73
CA GLN A 221 13.35 -9.50 3.07
C GLN A 221 13.54 -8.63 4.31
N ALA A 222 14.11 -9.18 5.38
CA ALA A 222 14.40 -8.46 6.63
C ALA A 222 15.34 -7.28 6.39
N ALA A 223 16.41 -7.48 5.62
CA ALA A 223 17.35 -6.42 5.26
C ALA A 223 16.67 -5.27 4.49
N ARG A 224 15.75 -5.60 3.58
CA ARG A 224 14.99 -4.60 2.81
C ARG A 224 14.00 -3.82 3.68
N VAL A 225 13.31 -4.51 4.59
CA VAL A 225 12.41 -3.87 5.55
C VAL A 225 13.19 -2.92 6.45
N LEU A 226 14.31 -3.36 7.03
CA LEU A 226 15.15 -2.51 7.87
C LEU A 226 15.69 -1.30 7.11
N ARG A 227 16.17 -1.49 5.86
CA ARG A 227 16.62 -0.38 5.02
C ARG A 227 15.52 0.67 4.84
N ASN A 228 14.30 0.23 4.53
CA ASN A 228 13.20 1.14 4.26
C ASN A 228 12.66 1.81 5.53
N ASP A 229 12.69 1.12 6.68
CA ASP A 229 12.42 1.74 7.99
C ASP A 229 13.41 2.85 8.29
N VAL A 230 14.71 2.63 8.05
CA VAL A 230 15.76 3.64 8.22
C VAL A 230 15.55 4.82 7.27
N LEU A 231 15.27 4.56 5.99
CA LEU A 231 15.00 5.60 5.00
C LEU A 231 13.76 6.42 5.36
N THR A 232 12.67 5.79 5.81
CA THR A 232 11.46 6.46 6.29
C THR A 232 11.77 7.34 7.50
N THR A 233 12.57 6.83 8.44
CA THR A 233 13.03 7.58 9.60
C THR A 233 13.88 8.80 9.19
N TRP A 234 14.82 8.64 8.28
CA TRP A 234 15.62 9.76 7.77
C TRP A 234 14.79 10.80 7.03
N LEU A 235 13.75 10.37 6.31
CA LEU A 235 12.85 11.25 5.57
C LEU A 235 11.91 12.05 6.48
N ARG A 236 11.43 11.46 7.61
CA ARG A 236 10.28 12.02 8.34
C ARG A 236 10.51 12.26 9.83
N ARG A 237 11.41 11.54 10.48
CA ARG A 237 11.57 11.62 11.93
C ARG A 237 12.61 12.66 12.38
N PRO A 238 12.56 13.13 13.63
CA PRO A 238 13.60 14.00 14.22
C PRO A 238 14.99 13.36 14.18
N ILE A 239 16.02 14.20 14.22
CA ILE A 239 17.42 13.75 14.02
C ILE A 239 17.90 12.70 15.04
N GLY A 240 17.42 12.74 16.28
CA GLY A 240 17.74 11.72 17.29
C GLY A 240 17.28 10.32 16.88
N HIS A 241 16.08 10.20 16.25
CA HIS A 241 15.60 8.93 15.72
C HIS A 241 16.45 8.48 14.51
N CYS A 242 16.93 9.41 13.69
CA CYS A 242 17.82 9.08 12.57
C CYS A 242 19.12 8.44 13.05
N LEU A 243 19.72 8.97 14.12
CA LEU A 243 20.95 8.42 14.70
C LEU A 243 20.73 6.99 15.23
N ASN A 244 19.63 6.77 15.96
CA ASN A 244 19.27 5.44 16.47
C ASN A 244 19.01 4.44 15.33
N ALA A 245 18.27 4.84 14.29
CA ALA A 245 18.00 4.01 13.12
C ALA A 245 19.29 3.65 12.38
N SER A 246 20.19 4.62 12.20
CA SER A 246 21.52 4.39 11.60
C SER A 246 22.37 3.42 12.42
N GLY A 247 22.34 3.53 13.75
CA GLY A 247 23.03 2.59 14.65
C GLY A 247 22.50 1.16 14.53
N ARG A 248 21.16 0.98 14.48
CA ARG A 248 20.53 -0.33 14.24
C ARG A 248 20.94 -0.93 12.90
N MET A 249 20.94 -0.11 11.84
CA MET A 249 21.33 -0.55 10.50
C MET A 249 22.81 -0.97 10.45
N LEU A 250 23.71 -0.18 11.07
CA LEU A 250 25.13 -0.52 11.15
C LEU A 250 25.35 -1.82 11.92
N ALA A 251 24.72 -1.99 13.08
CA ALA A 251 24.79 -3.22 13.85
C ALA A 251 24.30 -4.44 13.07
N ALA A 252 23.24 -4.30 12.27
CA ALA A 252 22.73 -5.38 11.41
C ALA A 252 23.71 -5.67 10.25
N ALA A 253 24.29 -4.63 9.63
CA ALA A 253 25.24 -4.75 8.54
C ALA A 253 26.52 -5.50 8.93
N LEU A 254 26.94 -5.41 10.20
CA LEU A 254 28.08 -6.15 10.74
C LEU A 254 27.78 -7.64 10.98
N ARG A 255 26.51 -8.05 10.99
CA ARG A 255 26.08 -9.43 11.27
C ARG A 255 25.93 -10.30 10.03
N ASP A 256 25.45 -9.72 8.94
CA ASP A 256 25.25 -10.47 7.70
C ASP A 256 25.35 -9.60 6.43
N ARG A 257 25.60 -10.29 5.31
CA ARG A 257 25.85 -9.66 4.00
C ARG A 257 24.63 -8.97 3.41
N GLU A 258 23.42 -9.47 3.66
CA GLU A 258 22.20 -8.87 3.09
C GLU A 258 21.89 -7.53 3.75
N HIS A 259 22.08 -7.41 5.07
CA HIS A 259 21.97 -6.13 5.77
C HIS A 259 23.08 -5.16 5.38
N ALA A 260 24.30 -5.65 5.13
CA ALA A 260 25.39 -4.81 4.62
C ALA A 260 25.06 -4.19 3.25
N LYS A 261 24.49 -5.00 2.33
CA LYS A 261 23.97 -4.49 1.04
C LYS A 261 22.88 -3.44 1.25
N GLY A 262 21.91 -3.72 2.13
CA GLY A 262 20.85 -2.77 2.48
C GLY A 262 21.38 -1.44 3.01
N ALA A 263 22.41 -1.48 3.84
CA ALA A 263 23.07 -0.28 4.37
C ALA A 263 23.75 0.56 3.25
N VAL A 264 24.48 -0.09 2.35
CA VAL A 264 25.07 0.57 1.18
C VAL A 264 23.98 1.21 0.31
N GLU A 265 22.90 0.48 0.03
CA GLU A 265 21.77 1.00 -0.75
C GLU A 265 21.09 2.21 -0.08
N ALA A 266 21.01 2.23 1.27
CA ALA A 266 20.47 3.38 1.99
C ALA A 266 21.38 4.61 1.86
N VAL A 267 22.71 4.41 2.00
CA VAL A 267 23.69 5.48 1.83
C VAL A 267 23.67 6.07 0.41
N VAL A 268 23.57 5.24 -0.62
CA VAL A 268 23.45 5.72 -2.01
C VAL A 268 22.20 6.60 -2.20
N ARG A 269 21.15 6.38 -1.43
CA ARG A 269 19.91 7.19 -1.49
C ARG A 269 19.95 8.48 -0.68
N LEU A 270 21.00 8.73 0.11
CA LEU A 270 21.10 9.92 0.95
C LEU A 270 20.87 11.25 0.22
N PRO A 271 21.39 11.50 -1.00
CA PRO A 271 21.09 12.75 -1.70
C PRO A 271 19.60 12.96 -1.94
N ALA A 272 18.88 11.90 -2.36
CA ALA A 272 17.42 11.96 -2.55
C ALA A 272 16.68 12.14 -1.21
N VAL A 273 17.14 11.46 -0.15
CA VAL A 273 16.60 11.64 1.20
C VAL A 273 16.74 13.07 1.67
N VAL A 274 17.91 13.69 1.53
CA VAL A 274 18.15 15.08 1.92
C VAL A 274 17.24 16.04 1.15
N ALA A 275 17.10 15.83 -0.15
CA ALA A 275 16.23 16.64 -1.02
C ALA A 275 14.74 16.53 -0.67
N GLN A 276 14.27 15.35 -0.21
CA GLN A 276 12.86 15.08 0.08
C GLN A 276 12.54 15.05 1.59
N ARG A 277 13.50 15.35 2.45
CA ARG A 277 13.30 15.31 3.89
C ARG A 277 12.31 16.37 4.35
N ARG A 278 11.27 15.91 5.08
CA ARG A 278 10.29 16.76 5.76
C ARG A 278 9.99 16.15 7.12
N THR A 279 10.32 16.82 8.19
CA THR A 279 10.03 16.33 9.55
C THR A 279 8.54 16.38 9.83
N LEU A 280 8.05 15.36 10.53
CA LEU A 280 6.65 15.28 10.93
C LEU A 280 6.29 16.48 11.85
N PRO A 281 5.06 17.00 11.76
CA PRO A 281 4.49 17.88 12.77
C PRO A 281 4.54 17.22 14.16
N SER A 282 4.77 18.00 15.20
CA SER A 282 4.93 17.49 16.58
C SER A 282 3.77 16.59 17.05
N ARG A 283 2.54 16.93 16.67
CA ARG A 283 1.36 16.11 16.97
C ARG A 283 1.46 14.71 16.34
N LEU A 284 1.89 14.63 15.09
CA LEU A 284 2.02 13.37 14.39
C LEU A 284 3.19 12.55 14.91
N GLU A 285 4.31 13.20 15.26
CA GLU A 285 5.43 12.55 15.92
C GLU A 285 5.02 11.92 17.27
N GLN A 286 4.17 12.59 18.06
CA GLN A 286 3.62 12.03 19.29
C GLN A 286 2.75 10.79 19.02
N ALA A 287 1.90 10.85 17.99
CA ALA A 287 1.08 9.71 17.58
C ALA A 287 1.93 8.49 17.16
N VAL A 288 3.02 8.72 16.41
CA VAL A 288 3.96 7.63 16.05
C VAL A 288 4.62 7.04 17.29
N ARG A 289 5.07 7.86 18.25
CA ARG A 289 5.66 7.36 19.51
C ARG A 289 4.69 6.54 20.33
N LEU A 290 3.41 6.94 20.37
CA LEU A 290 2.37 6.19 21.06
C LEU A 290 2.22 4.78 20.46
N LEU A 291 2.21 4.67 19.11
CA LEU A 291 2.16 3.38 18.43
C LEU A 291 3.44 2.53 18.61
N GLU A 292 4.60 3.16 18.78
CA GLU A 292 5.86 2.46 19.03
C GLU A 292 5.96 1.90 20.47
N SER A 293 5.15 2.41 21.39
CA SER A 293 5.15 2.02 22.82
C SER A 293 4.00 1.07 23.17
N SER A 294 3.08 0.80 22.27
CA SER A 294 1.92 -0.11 22.44
C SER A 294 2.19 -1.48 21.82
#